data_b218950c497ae153d09155c0abc095a7
#
_entry.id   b218950c497ae153d09155c0abc095a7
#
_cell.length_a   1.000
_cell.length_b   1.000
_cell.length_c   1.000
_cell.angle_alpha   90.00
_cell.angle_beta   90.00
_cell.angle_gamma   90.00
#
_symmetry.space_group_name_H-M   'P 1'
#
loop_
_entity.id
_entity.type
_entity.pdbx_description
1 polymer ?
#
loop_
_entity_poly.entity_id
_entity_poly.type
_entity_poly.pdbx_seq_one_letter_code
_entity_poly.pdbx_strand_id
1 'polypeptide(L)'
;MAYDISVIIPIYNVEHYLKRALDSLLAQTHDSWEAILIDDGSPDACGAIADEYASKDSRFKVFHQANKGVSAARNVGMEQASGKYLLFLDPDDFFHPQLMELCFKAAEKEGSDMVTFTYHHYYRTINKIRHFLHLPDSKPSFKKYGDIKYVSTNNIFDFVTEYSHPKDIDRRWAVKHCQPCFRMYRTDIVKKIPFIEGIRFEDFPWWSEILLHIKRCTILNLPLYYYYPNPRSFLLSSDVCNLADNLEQSIIASKKIYENAPADKKELWEKRFLAPFQHYLEKKRRKMNA
;
A
#
# COMPACT_ATOMS: atom_id res chain seq x y z
N MET A 1 -7.62 -25.43 -3.04
CA MET A 1 -6.22 -25.03 -2.96
C MET A 1 -6.14 -23.53 -2.80
N ALA A 2 -5.19 -23.08 -2.04
CA ALA A 2 -4.96 -21.66 -1.88
C ALA A 2 -4.63 -21.00 -3.22
N TYR A 3 -5.04 -19.77 -3.39
CA TYR A 3 -4.66 -18.94 -4.53
C TYR A 3 -3.15 -18.63 -4.48
N ASP A 4 -2.59 -18.14 -5.58
CA ASP A 4 -1.23 -17.63 -5.59
C ASP A 4 -1.15 -16.29 -4.88
N ILE A 5 -2.16 -15.44 -5.07
CA ILE A 5 -2.18 -14.07 -4.56
C ILE A 5 -3.52 -13.75 -3.89
N SER A 6 -3.48 -13.19 -2.67
CA SER A 6 -4.63 -12.55 -2.03
C SER A 6 -4.47 -11.03 -2.11
N VAL A 7 -5.52 -10.32 -2.51
CA VAL A 7 -5.57 -8.86 -2.51
C VAL A 7 -6.53 -8.38 -1.43
N ILE A 8 -6.03 -7.59 -0.48
CA ILE A 8 -6.83 -7.02 0.60
C ILE A 8 -7.24 -5.60 0.24
N ILE A 9 -8.53 -5.33 0.33
CA ILE A 9 -9.12 -4.03 0.00
C ILE A 9 -9.96 -3.54 1.17
N PRO A 10 -9.42 -2.62 2.00
CA PRO A 10 -10.19 -1.99 3.07
C PRO A 10 -11.10 -0.91 2.47
N ILE A 11 -12.40 -1.01 2.64
CA ILE A 11 -13.39 -0.18 1.97
C ILE A 11 -14.13 0.67 3.01
N TYR A 12 -14.13 2.01 2.80
CA TYR A 12 -14.95 2.93 3.58
C TYR A 12 -15.22 4.22 2.82
N ASN A 13 -16.49 4.50 2.50
CA ASN A 13 -16.98 5.77 1.92
C ASN A 13 -16.26 6.20 0.62
N VAL A 14 -16.16 5.29 -0.35
CA VAL A 14 -15.41 5.45 -1.61
C VAL A 14 -16.18 4.96 -2.85
N GLU A 15 -17.50 4.96 -2.84
CA GLU A 15 -18.37 4.41 -3.90
C GLU A 15 -17.99 4.88 -5.31
N HIS A 16 -17.55 6.13 -5.46
CA HIS A 16 -17.18 6.71 -6.75
C HIS A 16 -15.92 6.10 -7.37
N TYR A 17 -15.10 5.42 -6.59
CA TYR A 17 -13.80 4.89 -7.00
C TYR A 17 -13.78 3.36 -7.03
N LEU A 18 -14.55 2.70 -6.15
CA LEU A 18 -14.49 1.28 -5.87
C LEU A 18 -14.62 0.41 -7.12
N LYS A 19 -15.56 0.71 -8.02
CA LYS A 19 -15.74 -0.08 -9.26
C LYS A 19 -14.47 -0.12 -10.10
N ARG A 20 -13.75 1.00 -10.24
CA ARG A 20 -12.49 1.05 -10.98
C ARG A 20 -11.41 0.19 -10.34
N ALA A 21 -11.31 0.20 -9.02
CA ALA A 21 -10.38 -0.65 -8.28
C ALA A 21 -10.67 -2.13 -8.57
N LEU A 22 -11.93 -2.55 -8.44
CA LEU A 22 -12.36 -3.94 -8.65
C LEU A 22 -12.22 -4.38 -10.11
N ASP A 23 -12.55 -3.52 -11.07
CA ASP A 23 -12.34 -3.77 -12.51
C ASP A 23 -10.87 -3.99 -12.85
N SER A 24 -9.95 -3.33 -12.14
CA SER A 24 -8.52 -3.52 -12.34
C SER A 24 -8.03 -4.91 -11.91
N LEU A 25 -8.73 -5.57 -10.99
CA LEU A 25 -8.47 -6.96 -10.61
C LEU A 25 -8.98 -7.93 -11.67
N LEU A 26 -10.17 -7.68 -12.20
CA LEU A 26 -10.71 -8.49 -13.32
C LEU A 26 -9.84 -8.40 -14.59
N ALA A 27 -9.12 -7.30 -14.75
CA ALA A 27 -8.21 -7.07 -15.88
C ALA A 27 -6.81 -7.69 -15.70
N GLN A 28 -6.52 -8.36 -14.58
CA GLN A 28 -5.21 -8.96 -14.35
C GLN A 28 -4.93 -10.11 -15.31
N THR A 29 -3.67 -10.20 -15.78
CA THR A 29 -3.18 -11.27 -16.67
C THR A 29 -2.79 -12.55 -15.91
N HIS A 30 -2.79 -12.52 -14.59
CA HIS A 30 -2.60 -13.66 -13.70
C HIS A 30 -3.96 -14.11 -13.17
N ASP A 31 -4.31 -15.38 -13.30
CA ASP A 31 -5.66 -15.85 -13.00
C ASP A 31 -5.84 -16.39 -11.57
N SER A 32 -4.74 -16.81 -10.91
CA SER A 32 -4.77 -17.47 -9.59
C SER A 32 -4.74 -16.44 -8.45
N TRP A 33 -5.82 -15.68 -8.28
CA TRP A 33 -5.94 -14.68 -7.22
C TRP A 33 -7.33 -14.71 -6.56
N GLU A 34 -7.38 -14.19 -5.34
CA GLU A 34 -8.61 -13.83 -4.64
C GLU A 34 -8.54 -12.36 -4.19
N ALA A 35 -9.69 -11.72 -4.08
CA ALA A 35 -9.83 -10.38 -3.52
C ALA A 35 -10.70 -10.42 -2.26
N ILE A 36 -10.17 -9.91 -1.15
CA ILE A 36 -10.81 -9.88 0.15
C ILE A 36 -11.23 -8.44 0.42
N LEU A 37 -12.51 -8.19 0.25
CA LEU A 37 -13.16 -6.90 0.37
C LEU A 37 -13.67 -6.73 1.79
N ILE A 38 -13.11 -5.80 2.54
CA ILE A 38 -13.55 -5.51 3.91
C ILE A 38 -14.30 -4.19 3.91
N ASP A 39 -15.61 -4.26 3.91
CA ASP A 39 -16.46 -3.08 4.07
C ASP A 39 -16.54 -2.70 5.56
N ASP A 40 -15.80 -1.67 5.91
CA ASP A 40 -15.66 -1.16 7.28
C ASP A 40 -16.83 -0.23 7.66
N GLY A 41 -18.07 -0.70 7.42
CA GLY A 41 -19.29 0.01 7.78
C GLY A 41 -19.50 1.27 6.93
N SER A 42 -19.33 1.17 5.61
CA SER A 42 -19.51 2.28 4.68
C SER A 42 -20.93 2.85 4.73
N PRO A 43 -21.08 4.18 4.85
CA PRO A 43 -22.40 4.84 4.84
C PRO A 43 -22.97 5.03 3.43
N ASP A 44 -22.18 4.77 2.38
CA ASP A 44 -22.50 4.92 0.96
C ASP A 44 -22.80 3.57 0.29
N ALA A 45 -22.83 3.51 -1.03
CA ALA A 45 -23.14 2.29 -1.78
C ALA A 45 -22.01 1.26 -1.85
N CYS A 46 -20.89 1.44 -1.14
CA CYS A 46 -19.73 0.55 -1.20
C CYS A 46 -20.06 -0.91 -0.90
N GLY A 47 -20.84 -1.18 0.16
CA GLY A 47 -21.26 -2.53 0.52
C GLY A 47 -22.01 -3.23 -0.61
N ALA A 48 -23.02 -2.55 -1.17
CA ALA A 48 -23.79 -3.09 -2.29
C ALA A 48 -22.93 -3.32 -3.57
N ILE A 49 -21.97 -2.43 -3.83
CA ILE A 49 -21.02 -2.60 -4.95
C ILE A 49 -20.15 -3.85 -4.71
N ALA A 50 -19.62 -4.02 -3.51
CA ALA A 50 -18.79 -5.17 -3.17
C ALA A 50 -19.55 -6.49 -3.35
N ASP A 51 -20.80 -6.56 -2.84
CA ASP A 51 -21.68 -7.72 -2.98
C ASP A 51 -22.02 -8.02 -4.45
N GLU A 52 -22.22 -6.98 -5.27
CA GLU A 52 -22.45 -7.14 -6.71
C GLU A 52 -21.27 -7.86 -7.38
N TYR A 53 -20.02 -7.50 -7.06
CA TYR A 53 -18.84 -8.16 -7.63
C TYR A 53 -18.68 -9.59 -7.12
N ALA A 54 -18.90 -9.84 -5.84
CA ALA A 54 -18.85 -11.19 -5.25
C ALA A 54 -19.91 -12.13 -5.84
N SER A 55 -21.10 -11.60 -6.19
CA SER A 55 -22.14 -12.40 -6.85
C SER A 55 -21.81 -12.82 -8.26
N LYS A 56 -20.92 -12.08 -8.95
CA LYS A 56 -20.53 -12.32 -10.35
C LYS A 56 -19.27 -13.14 -10.51
N ASP A 57 -18.35 -13.06 -9.55
CA ASP A 57 -17.06 -13.75 -9.60
C ASP A 57 -16.66 -14.22 -8.20
N SER A 58 -16.56 -15.53 -8.03
CA SER A 58 -16.26 -16.21 -6.76
C SER A 58 -14.87 -15.91 -6.19
N ARG A 59 -14.00 -15.26 -6.96
CA ARG A 59 -12.71 -14.78 -6.47
C ARG A 59 -12.84 -13.58 -5.54
N PHE A 60 -13.96 -12.85 -5.60
CA PHE A 60 -14.25 -11.77 -4.64
C PHE A 60 -14.97 -12.36 -3.42
N LYS A 61 -14.42 -12.05 -2.24
CA LYS A 61 -14.98 -12.42 -0.94
C LYS A 61 -15.24 -11.15 -0.15
N VAL A 62 -16.47 -10.95 0.31
CA VAL A 62 -16.87 -9.74 1.03
C VAL A 62 -17.08 -10.04 2.50
N PHE A 63 -16.61 -9.14 3.35
CA PHE A 63 -16.82 -9.15 4.80
C PHE A 63 -17.27 -7.76 5.22
N HIS A 64 -18.44 -7.68 5.86
CA HIS A 64 -18.97 -6.45 6.42
C HIS A 64 -18.68 -6.39 7.91
N GLN A 65 -18.23 -5.25 8.40
CA GLN A 65 -18.01 -5.01 9.83
C GLN A 65 -18.47 -3.60 10.24
N ALA A 66 -18.69 -3.38 11.53
CA ALA A 66 -18.83 -2.02 12.04
C ALA A 66 -17.50 -1.27 11.85
N ASN A 67 -17.58 0.04 11.59
CA ASN A 67 -16.37 0.85 11.36
C ASN A 67 -15.41 0.80 12.56
N LYS A 68 -14.21 0.29 12.31
CA LYS A 68 -13.08 0.18 13.26
C LYS A 68 -11.79 0.79 12.71
N GLY A 69 -11.86 1.34 11.49
CA GLY A 69 -10.73 1.98 10.82
C GLY A 69 -9.88 1.02 9.95
N VAL A 70 -9.05 1.62 9.13
CA VAL A 70 -8.27 0.94 8.08
C VAL A 70 -7.36 -0.17 8.61
N SER A 71 -6.75 0.01 9.79
CA SER A 71 -5.92 -1.01 10.44
C SER A 71 -6.71 -2.28 10.74
N ALA A 72 -7.87 -2.15 11.36
CA ALA A 72 -8.75 -3.27 11.69
C ALA A 72 -9.23 -3.98 10.41
N ALA A 73 -9.63 -3.23 9.39
CA ALA A 73 -10.05 -3.79 8.11
C ALA A 73 -8.90 -4.56 7.43
N ARG A 74 -7.67 -4.02 7.41
CA ARG A 74 -6.50 -4.73 6.88
C ARG A 74 -6.18 -5.99 7.68
N ASN A 75 -6.28 -5.95 9.00
CA ASN A 75 -6.04 -7.11 9.88
C ASN A 75 -7.03 -8.23 9.56
N VAL A 76 -8.33 -7.93 9.52
CA VAL A 76 -9.36 -8.91 9.13
C VAL A 76 -9.07 -9.48 7.74
N GLY A 77 -8.71 -8.63 6.77
CA GLY A 77 -8.33 -9.08 5.43
C GLY A 77 -7.14 -10.03 5.44
N MET A 78 -6.09 -9.74 6.22
CA MET A 78 -4.93 -10.61 6.36
C MET A 78 -5.31 -11.97 6.97
N GLU A 79 -6.19 -12.03 7.96
CA GLU A 79 -6.65 -13.28 8.56
C GLU A 79 -7.35 -14.17 7.53
N GLN A 80 -8.14 -13.60 6.63
CA GLN A 80 -8.90 -14.31 5.61
C GLN A 80 -8.05 -14.73 4.39
N ALA A 81 -6.87 -14.14 4.21
CA ALA A 81 -6.01 -14.40 3.05
C ALA A 81 -5.55 -15.86 3.00
N SER A 82 -5.70 -16.53 1.84
CA SER A 82 -5.28 -17.90 1.61
C SER A 82 -4.18 -18.04 0.54
N GLY A 83 -3.86 -16.96 -0.17
CA GLY A 83 -2.82 -16.91 -1.19
C GLY A 83 -1.42 -17.02 -0.61
N LYS A 84 -0.49 -17.55 -1.41
CA LYS A 84 0.94 -17.62 -1.08
C LYS A 84 1.54 -16.23 -0.86
N TYR A 85 1.10 -15.26 -1.65
CA TYR A 85 1.49 -13.85 -1.58
C TYR A 85 0.29 -12.97 -1.28
N LEU A 86 0.56 -11.78 -0.77
CA LEU A 86 -0.44 -10.80 -0.37
C LEU A 86 -0.13 -9.43 -0.97
N LEU A 87 -1.15 -8.77 -1.49
CA LEU A 87 -1.16 -7.40 -1.95
C LEU A 87 -2.20 -6.59 -1.17
N PHE A 88 -1.94 -5.31 -0.98
CA PHE A 88 -2.95 -4.35 -0.54
C PHE A 88 -3.33 -3.44 -1.71
N LEU A 89 -4.60 -3.14 -1.85
CA LEU A 89 -5.12 -2.17 -2.80
C LEU A 89 -5.99 -1.16 -2.05
N ASP A 90 -5.60 0.10 -2.08
CA ASP A 90 -6.45 1.17 -1.58
C ASP A 90 -7.62 1.37 -2.56
N PRO A 91 -8.88 1.45 -2.10
CA PRO A 91 -10.06 1.33 -2.95
C PRO A 91 -10.31 2.53 -3.86
N ASP A 92 -9.55 3.62 -3.71
CA ASP A 92 -9.53 4.77 -4.61
C ASP A 92 -8.43 4.68 -5.70
N ASP A 93 -7.57 3.67 -5.64
CA ASP A 93 -6.48 3.38 -6.56
C ASP A 93 -6.81 2.20 -7.50
N PHE A 94 -5.88 1.78 -8.36
CA PHE A 94 -6.05 0.62 -9.23
C PHE A 94 -4.72 0.05 -9.72
N PHE A 95 -4.74 -1.22 -10.15
CA PHE A 95 -3.57 -1.96 -10.60
C PHE A 95 -3.35 -1.87 -12.12
N HIS A 96 -2.08 -1.97 -12.53
CA HIS A 96 -1.72 -2.28 -13.91
C HIS A 96 -2.09 -3.76 -14.20
N PRO A 97 -2.64 -4.13 -15.38
CA PRO A 97 -3.06 -5.49 -15.68
C PRO A 97 -2.00 -6.58 -15.50
N GLN A 98 -0.74 -6.25 -15.63
CA GLN A 98 0.37 -7.20 -15.46
C GLN A 98 0.99 -7.18 -14.06
N LEU A 99 0.42 -6.44 -13.09
CA LEU A 99 1.03 -6.31 -11.77
C LEU A 99 1.21 -7.66 -11.10
N MET A 100 0.14 -8.43 -11.01
CA MET A 100 0.18 -9.73 -10.31
C MET A 100 1.11 -10.72 -11.00
N GLU A 101 1.04 -10.83 -12.33
CA GLU A 101 1.88 -11.73 -13.11
C GLU A 101 3.37 -11.41 -12.94
N LEU A 102 3.76 -10.14 -13.05
CA LEU A 102 5.15 -9.72 -12.97
C LEU A 102 5.71 -9.88 -11.56
N CYS A 103 4.92 -9.51 -10.55
CA CYS A 103 5.32 -9.68 -9.15
C CYS A 103 5.45 -11.17 -8.78
N PHE A 104 4.49 -11.99 -9.17
CA PHE A 104 4.51 -13.43 -8.89
C PHE A 104 5.72 -14.10 -9.55
N LYS A 105 5.95 -13.87 -10.85
CA LYS A 105 7.11 -14.41 -11.56
C LYS A 105 8.44 -13.99 -10.93
N ALA A 106 8.54 -12.71 -10.51
CA ALA A 106 9.73 -12.20 -9.85
C ALA A 106 9.95 -12.87 -8.49
N ALA A 107 8.89 -13.00 -7.69
CA ALA A 107 8.97 -13.63 -6.37
C ALA A 107 9.38 -15.09 -6.46
N GLU A 108 8.76 -15.85 -7.35
CA GLU A 108 9.06 -17.27 -7.54
C GLU A 108 10.48 -17.50 -8.08
N LYS A 109 10.89 -16.72 -9.06
CA LYS A 109 12.22 -16.84 -9.66
C LYS A 109 13.34 -16.54 -8.67
N GLU A 110 13.17 -15.50 -7.87
CA GLU A 110 14.21 -15.01 -6.96
C GLU A 110 14.07 -15.56 -5.53
N GLY A 111 12.99 -16.29 -5.22
CA GLY A 111 12.67 -16.74 -3.87
C GLY A 111 12.50 -15.59 -2.88
N SER A 112 11.81 -14.53 -3.32
CA SER A 112 11.70 -13.29 -2.55
C SER A 112 10.59 -13.34 -1.51
N ASP A 113 10.85 -12.80 -0.33
CA ASP A 113 9.85 -12.57 0.71
C ASP A 113 8.97 -11.38 0.38
N MET A 114 9.50 -10.43 -0.42
CA MET A 114 8.82 -9.23 -0.83
C MET A 114 9.24 -8.81 -2.24
N VAL A 115 8.28 -8.36 -3.03
CA VAL A 115 8.52 -7.69 -4.31
C VAL A 115 7.98 -6.28 -4.23
N THR A 116 8.80 -5.28 -4.56
CA THR A 116 8.39 -3.88 -4.59
C THR A 116 8.34 -3.36 -6.01
N PHE A 117 7.45 -2.43 -6.26
CA PHE A 117 7.25 -1.77 -7.55
C PHE A 117 6.98 -0.29 -7.35
N THR A 118 7.02 0.48 -8.42
CA THR A 118 6.74 1.91 -8.38
C THR A 118 5.27 2.19 -8.71
N TYR A 119 4.87 3.42 -8.48
CA TYR A 119 3.52 3.87 -8.79
C TYR A 119 3.55 5.03 -9.77
N HIS A 120 2.43 5.24 -10.44
CA HIS A 120 2.18 6.35 -11.34
C HIS A 120 1.05 7.22 -10.78
N HIS A 121 1.26 8.54 -10.70
CA HIS A 121 0.17 9.45 -10.42
C HIS A 121 -0.76 9.55 -11.63
N TYR A 122 -1.98 9.03 -11.49
CA TYR A 122 -2.95 9.03 -12.56
C TYR A 122 -3.39 10.46 -12.99
N TYR A 123 -3.31 11.41 -12.07
CA TYR A 123 -3.65 12.81 -12.30
C TYR A 123 -2.45 13.62 -12.81
N ARG A 124 -2.01 13.43 -14.05
CA ARG A 124 -1.23 14.47 -14.71
C ARG A 124 -2.12 15.24 -15.71
N THR A 125 -1.86 16.51 -15.82
CA THR A 125 -2.41 17.62 -16.62
C THR A 125 -3.54 17.28 -17.63
N ILE A 126 -3.45 16.19 -18.38
CA ILE A 126 -4.43 15.78 -19.38
C ILE A 126 -5.78 15.39 -18.75
N ASN A 127 -5.77 14.67 -17.63
CA ASN A 127 -7.01 14.24 -16.97
C ASN A 127 -7.68 15.39 -16.20
N LYS A 128 -6.91 16.37 -15.71
CA LYS A 128 -7.48 17.60 -15.16
C LYS A 128 -8.28 18.38 -16.23
N ILE A 129 -7.73 18.46 -17.45
CA ILE A 129 -8.40 19.11 -18.59
C ILE A 129 -9.62 18.30 -19.01
N ARG A 130 -9.52 16.96 -19.07
CA ARG A 130 -10.65 16.09 -19.41
C ARG A 130 -11.77 16.17 -18.38
N HIS A 131 -11.44 16.17 -17.10
CA HIS A 131 -12.41 16.35 -16.03
C HIS A 131 -13.09 17.74 -16.10
N PHE A 132 -12.32 18.80 -16.35
CA PHE A 132 -12.86 20.15 -16.58
C PHE A 132 -13.80 20.21 -17.80
N LEU A 133 -13.52 19.41 -18.83
CA LEU A 133 -14.34 19.32 -20.05
C LEU A 133 -15.43 18.24 -19.96
N HIS A 134 -15.65 17.63 -18.79
CA HIS A 134 -16.59 16.52 -18.58
C HIS A 134 -16.38 15.33 -19.53
N LEU A 135 -15.14 15.13 -20.00
CA LEU A 135 -14.77 14.02 -20.85
C LEU A 135 -14.42 12.79 -20.00
N PRO A 136 -14.72 11.57 -20.48
CA PRO A 136 -14.34 10.34 -19.77
C PRO A 136 -12.83 10.28 -19.60
N ASP A 137 -12.39 9.71 -18.47
CA ASP A 137 -10.97 9.53 -18.17
C ASP A 137 -10.25 8.81 -19.34
N SER A 138 -9.02 9.23 -19.63
CA SER A 138 -8.19 8.48 -20.54
C SER A 138 -7.91 7.10 -19.93
N LYS A 139 -8.26 6.03 -20.65
CA LYS A 139 -7.84 4.69 -20.24
C LYS A 139 -6.32 4.67 -20.12
N PRO A 140 -5.76 4.12 -19.01
CA PRO A 140 -4.31 3.98 -18.91
C PRO A 140 -3.79 3.19 -20.11
N SER A 141 -2.69 3.66 -20.70
CA SER A 141 -2.04 2.93 -21.78
C SER A 141 -1.29 1.75 -21.17
N PHE A 142 -1.88 0.57 -21.24
CA PHE A 142 -1.25 -0.66 -20.78
C PHE A 142 -0.29 -1.17 -21.85
N LYS A 143 0.93 -0.66 -21.83
CA LYS A 143 2.01 -1.24 -22.65
C LYS A 143 2.48 -2.53 -22.00
N LYS A 144 2.65 -3.58 -22.79
CA LYS A 144 3.40 -4.75 -22.35
C LYS A 144 4.85 -4.32 -22.10
N TYR A 145 5.38 -4.65 -20.94
CA TYR A 145 6.79 -4.48 -20.64
C TYR A 145 7.56 -5.68 -21.22
N GLY A 146 8.65 -5.39 -21.95
CA GLY A 146 9.52 -6.42 -22.53
C GLY A 146 10.40 -7.11 -21.48
N ASP A 147 11.65 -7.41 -21.80
CA ASP A 147 12.60 -8.01 -20.85
C ASP A 147 12.79 -7.14 -19.60
N ILE A 148 12.17 -7.58 -18.51
CA ILE A 148 12.18 -6.84 -17.27
C ILE A 148 13.43 -7.22 -16.49
N LYS A 149 14.27 -6.23 -16.25
CA LYS A 149 15.40 -6.37 -15.33
C LYS A 149 14.89 -6.10 -13.91
N TYR A 150 15.12 -7.04 -13.02
CA TYR A 150 14.87 -6.86 -11.59
C TYR A 150 16.12 -7.11 -10.80
N VAL A 151 16.26 -6.39 -9.71
CA VAL A 151 17.38 -6.49 -8.77
C VAL A 151 16.88 -7.15 -7.51
N SER A 152 17.53 -8.22 -7.09
CA SER A 152 17.25 -8.88 -5.81
C SER A 152 18.35 -8.53 -4.81
N THR A 153 17.95 -8.30 -3.56
CA THR A 153 18.86 -8.05 -2.45
C THR A 153 18.47 -8.88 -1.23
N ASN A 154 19.46 -9.34 -0.48
CA ASN A 154 19.28 -9.98 0.83
C ASN A 154 19.34 -8.97 1.98
N ASN A 155 19.54 -7.69 1.68
CA ASN A 155 19.52 -6.61 2.64
C ASN A 155 18.46 -5.57 2.22
N ILE A 156 17.32 -5.60 2.88
CA ILE A 156 16.21 -4.69 2.58
C ILE A 156 16.58 -3.21 2.79
N PHE A 157 17.57 -2.91 3.65
CA PHE A 157 18.02 -1.55 3.88
C PHE A 157 18.83 -1.00 2.71
N ASP A 158 19.51 -1.86 1.92
CA ASP A 158 20.18 -1.43 0.68
C ASP A 158 19.18 -0.94 -0.35
N PHE A 159 18.01 -1.61 -0.42
CA PHE A 159 16.90 -1.19 -1.26
C PHE A 159 16.50 0.26 -1.03
N VAL A 160 16.43 0.66 0.23
CA VAL A 160 16.02 2.01 0.61
C VAL A 160 17.04 3.06 0.19
N THR A 161 18.32 2.68 0.00
CA THR A 161 19.41 3.62 -0.32
C THR A 161 19.65 3.81 -1.80
N GLU A 162 19.53 2.76 -2.61
CA GLU A 162 19.88 2.80 -4.02
C GLU A 162 18.75 3.32 -4.92
N TYR A 163 17.51 3.12 -4.51
CA TYR A 163 16.33 3.49 -5.31
C TYR A 163 15.63 4.79 -4.89
N SER A 164 16.11 5.43 -3.85
CA SER A 164 15.74 6.81 -3.55
C SER A 164 16.65 7.76 -4.31
N HIS A 165 16.16 8.35 -5.38
CA HIS A 165 16.88 9.39 -6.10
C HIS A 165 17.34 10.47 -5.10
N PRO A 166 18.64 10.88 -5.06
CA PRO A 166 19.13 11.88 -4.09
C PRO A 166 18.38 13.21 -4.12
N LYS A 167 17.69 13.51 -5.24
CA LYS A 167 16.83 14.69 -5.40
C LYS A 167 15.42 14.51 -4.82
N ASP A 168 14.99 13.28 -4.52
CA ASP A 168 13.68 12.94 -3.95
C ASP A 168 13.72 12.71 -2.43
N ILE A 169 14.89 12.89 -1.78
CA ILE A 169 15.04 12.92 -0.31
C ILE A 169 14.25 14.09 0.33
N ASP A 170 13.46 14.81 -0.47
CA ASP A 170 12.52 15.78 0.04
C ASP A 170 11.40 15.07 0.83
N ARG A 171 11.49 15.17 2.15
CA ARG A 171 10.41 15.32 3.16
C ARG A 171 9.15 14.43 3.09
N ARG A 172 8.81 13.86 1.95
CA ARG A 172 7.70 12.93 1.71
C ARG A 172 8.18 11.48 1.59
N TRP A 173 9.49 11.28 1.61
CA TRP A 173 10.10 10.01 1.32
C TRP A 173 9.76 8.93 2.36
N ALA A 174 9.96 9.20 3.65
CA ALA A 174 9.64 8.22 4.70
C ALA A 174 8.14 7.85 4.70
N VAL A 175 7.27 8.85 4.56
CA VAL A 175 5.81 8.65 4.50
C VAL A 175 5.41 7.87 3.23
N LYS A 176 6.04 8.13 2.08
CA LYS A 176 5.73 7.44 0.82
C LYS A 176 6.24 6.00 0.76
N HIS A 177 7.32 5.68 1.47
CA HIS A 177 7.93 4.35 1.42
C HIS A 177 7.37 3.38 2.45
N CYS A 178 6.56 3.85 3.38
CA CYS A 178 5.90 3.00 4.38
C CYS A 178 4.58 2.40 3.88
N GLN A 179 4.01 2.91 2.77
CA GLN A 179 2.70 2.45 2.28
C GLN A 179 2.75 0.97 1.88
N PRO A 180 1.86 0.13 2.41
CA PRO A 180 1.85 -1.30 2.15
C PRO A 180 1.44 -1.64 0.71
N CYS A 181 0.69 -0.78 0.03
CA CYS A 181 0.10 -1.00 -1.29
C CYS A 181 1.11 -1.04 -2.45
N PHE A 182 2.37 -0.64 -2.26
CA PHE A 182 3.39 -0.66 -3.32
C PHE A 182 4.26 -1.92 -3.30
N ARG A 183 3.78 -2.98 -2.65
CA ARG A 183 4.54 -4.23 -2.49
C ARG A 183 3.65 -5.44 -2.47
N MET A 184 4.21 -6.53 -2.96
CA MET A 184 3.68 -7.87 -2.76
C MET A 184 4.53 -8.59 -1.70
N TYR A 185 3.90 -9.24 -0.75
CA TYR A 185 4.55 -9.86 0.41
C TYR A 185 4.26 -11.35 0.47
N ARG A 186 5.16 -12.14 1.05
CA ARG A 186 4.83 -13.50 1.48
C ARG A 186 3.80 -13.45 2.61
N THR A 187 2.70 -14.13 2.42
CA THR A 187 1.55 -14.12 3.34
C THR A 187 1.91 -14.67 4.72
N ASP A 188 2.73 -15.72 4.80
CA ASP A 188 3.15 -16.36 6.06
C ASP A 188 4.03 -15.45 6.95
N ILE A 189 4.62 -14.41 6.37
CA ILE A 189 5.37 -13.39 7.11
C ILE A 189 4.40 -12.33 7.63
N VAL A 190 3.65 -11.69 6.73
CA VAL A 190 2.85 -10.51 7.08
C VAL A 190 1.64 -10.82 7.96
N LYS A 191 1.06 -12.01 7.87
CA LYS A 191 -0.04 -12.44 8.77
C LYS A 191 0.35 -12.47 10.25
N LYS A 192 1.63 -12.52 10.57
CA LYS A 192 2.14 -12.49 11.94
C LYS A 192 2.35 -11.07 12.47
N ILE A 193 2.19 -10.07 11.62
CA ILE A 193 2.52 -8.68 11.90
C ILE A 193 1.24 -7.84 11.67
N PRO A 194 0.34 -7.76 12.66
CA PRO A 194 -0.88 -6.98 12.52
C PRO A 194 -0.59 -5.48 12.51
N PHE A 195 -1.42 -4.72 11.80
CA PHE A 195 -1.45 -3.27 11.94
C PHE A 195 -1.93 -2.88 13.34
N ILE A 196 -1.33 -1.86 13.92
CA ILE A 196 -1.75 -1.32 15.22
C ILE A 196 -3.05 -0.55 15.00
N GLU A 197 -4.11 -0.98 15.69
CA GLU A 197 -5.42 -0.34 15.60
C GLU A 197 -5.49 0.94 16.44
N GLY A 198 -6.36 1.87 16.05
CA GLY A 198 -6.61 3.11 16.79
C GLY A 198 -5.56 4.20 16.63
N ILE A 199 -4.47 3.96 15.89
CA ILE A 199 -3.49 4.99 15.55
C ILE A 199 -3.61 5.39 14.08
N ARG A 200 -3.21 6.63 13.79
CA ARG A 200 -3.04 7.11 12.41
C ARG A 200 -1.58 7.00 11.98
N PHE A 201 -1.32 6.94 10.66
CA PHE A 201 0.01 6.62 10.12
C PHE A 201 0.49 5.24 10.59
N GLU A 202 -0.44 4.31 10.65
CA GLU A 202 -0.25 2.90 10.99
C GLU A 202 0.75 2.19 10.09
N ASP A 203 0.92 2.72 8.87
CA ASP A 203 1.87 2.20 7.88
C ASP A 203 3.31 2.24 8.38
N PHE A 204 3.69 3.29 9.13
CA PHE A 204 5.08 3.46 9.58
C PHE A 204 5.52 2.42 10.62
N PRO A 205 4.80 2.18 11.73
CA PRO A 205 5.15 1.10 12.65
C PRO A 205 5.03 -0.28 12.00
N TRP A 206 3.99 -0.52 11.20
CA TRP A 206 3.85 -1.79 10.49
C TRP A 206 5.04 -2.04 9.54
N TRP A 207 5.42 -1.05 8.75
CA TRP A 207 6.59 -1.14 7.87
C TRP A 207 7.88 -1.33 8.67
N SER A 208 8.03 -0.63 9.78
CA SER A 208 9.19 -0.76 10.66
C SER A 208 9.37 -2.21 11.14
N GLU A 209 8.27 -2.88 11.49
CA GLU A 209 8.31 -4.29 11.90
C GLU A 209 8.57 -5.23 10.72
N ILE A 210 7.97 -5.01 9.56
CA ILE A 210 8.21 -5.77 8.33
C ILE A 210 9.71 -5.84 8.00
N LEU A 211 10.44 -4.73 8.15
CA LEU A 211 11.88 -4.67 7.87
C LEU A 211 12.72 -5.63 8.72
N LEU A 212 12.24 -6.04 9.89
CA LEU A 212 12.92 -7.02 10.73
C LEU A 212 12.77 -8.46 10.21
N HIS A 213 11.72 -8.74 9.46
CA HIS A 213 11.31 -10.09 9.06
C HIS A 213 11.62 -10.43 7.60
N ILE A 214 11.70 -9.44 6.71
CA ILE A 214 12.05 -9.65 5.30
C ILE A 214 13.54 -9.94 5.16
N LYS A 215 13.86 -11.07 4.54
CA LYS A 215 15.25 -11.49 4.27
C LYS A 215 15.66 -11.23 2.83
N ARG A 216 14.74 -11.38 1.88
CA ARG A 216 15.02 -11.17 0.46
C ARG A 216 13.94 -10.33 -0.20
N CYS A 217 14.37 -9.28 -0.88
CA CYS A 217 13.50 -8.35 -1.60
C CYS A 217 13.89 -8.30 -3.07
N THR A 218 12.90 -8.29 -3.95
CA THR A 218 13.08 -8.02 -5.38
C THR A 218 12.43 -6.69 -5.75
N ILE A 219 13.12 -5.93 -6.59
CA ILE A 219 12.70 -4.61 -7.04
C ILE A 219 12.32 -4.68 -8.51
N LEU A 220 11.08 -4.34 -8.81
CA LEU A 220 10.59 -4.08 -10.14
C LEU A 220 10.49 -2.56 -10.33
N ASN A 221 11.43 -1.96 -11.08
CA ASN A 221 11.36 -0.52 -11.35
C ASN A 221 10.30 -0.20 -12.40
N LEU A 222 9.06 -0.64 -12.15
CA LEU A 222 7.92 -0.50 -13.06
C LEU A 222 6.77 0.16 -12.33
N PRO A 223 6.06 1.12 -12.95
CA PRO A 223 4.90 1.79 -12.37
C PRO A 223 3.65 0.91 -12.52
N LEU A 224 3.55 -0.11 -11.68
CA LEU A 224 2.48 -1.12 -11.74
C LEU A 224 1.25 -0.76 -10.90
N TYR A 225 1.31 0.29 -10.12
CA TYR A 225 0.25 0.81 -9.29
C TYR A 225 -0.15 2.22 -9.75
N TYR A 226 -1.44 2.49 -9.88
CA TYR A 226 -1.95 3.79 -10.26
C TYR A 226 -2.58 4.50 -9.07
N TYR A 227 -1.85 5.47 -8.55
CA TYR A 227 -2.32 6.33 -7.47
C TYR A 227 -3.26 7.41 -8.00
N TYR A 228 -4.49 7.42 -7.50
CA TYR A 228 -5.50 8.41 -7.84
C TYR A 228 -5.67 9.41 -6.70
N PRO A 229 -5.38 10.71 -6.91
CA PRO A 229 -5.50 11.70 -5.85
C PRO A 229 -6.98 11.93 -5.51
N ASN A 230 -7.43 11.32 -4.45
CA ASN A 230 -8.77 11.50 -3.90
C ASN A 230 -8.82 12.82 -3.10
N PRO A 231 -9.64 13.82 -3.49
CA PRO A 231 -9.77 15.08 -2.75
C PRO A 231 -10.26 14.91 -1.30
N ARG A 232 -10.95 13.80 -1.02
CA ARG A 232 -11.46 13.44 0.32
C ARG A 232 -10.46 12.58 1.10
N SER A 233 -9.26 12.34 0.54
CA SER A 233 -8.22 11.60 1.25
C SER A 233 -7.87 12.28 2.56
N PHE A 234 -7.67 11.47 3.58
CA PHE A 234 -7.25 11.92 4.92
C PHE A 234 -6.01 12.83 4.89
N LEU A 235 -5.03 12.56 4.01
CA LEU A 235 -3.81 13.36 3.89
C LEU A 235 -4.07 14.79 3.37
N LEU A 236 -5.22 15.04 2.74
CA LEU A 236 -5.65 16.34 2.22
C LEU A 236 -6.66 17.04 3.14
N SER A 237 -7.18 16.35 4.16
CA SER A 237 -8.08 16.94 5.13
C SER A 237 -7.36 18.01 5.97
N SER A 238 -8.06 19.10 6.29
CA SER A 238 -7.53 20.30 6.97
C SER A 238 -7.25 20.10 8.48
N ASP A 239 -7.35 18.89 9.00
CA ASP A 239 -7.13 18.63 10.43
C ASP A 239 -5.63 18.54 10.77
N VAL A 240 -4.95 19.69 10.57
CA VAL A 240 -3.51 19.82 10.79
C VAL A 240 -3.15 19.73 12.28
N CYS A 241 -4.09 20.09 13.17
CA CYS A 241 -3.83 20.10 14.62
C CYS A 241 -3.56 18.71 15.17
N ASN A 242 -4.31 17.71 14.72
CA ASN A 242 -4.12 16.32 15.16
C ASN A 242 -3.01 15.59 14.37
N LEU A 243 -2.48 16.18 13.30
CA LEU A 243 -1.47 15.56 12.46
C LEU A 243 -0.16 15.29 13.20
N ALA A 244 0.31 16.27 13.99
CA ALA A 244 1.56 16.15 14.73
C ALA A 244 1.49 15.09 15.82
N ASP A 245 0.39 15.04 16.57
CA ASP A 245 0.16 14.07 17.64
C ASP A 245 0.03 12.64 17.09
N ASN A 246 -0.67 12.47 15.99
CA ASN A 246 -0.79 11.18 15.30
C ASN A 246 0.56 10.67 14.78
N LEU A 247 1.39 11.56 14.20
CA LEU A 247 2.75 11.22 13.76
C LEU A 247 3.64 10.83 14.95
N GLU A 248 3.49 11.52 16.10
CA GLU A 248 4.23 11.19 17.29
C GLU A 248 3.88 9.82 17.85
N GLN A 249 2.59 9.49 17.91
CA GLN A 249 2.12 8.16 18.32
C GLN A 249 2.72 7.05 17.43
N SER A 250 2.73 7.27 16.12
CA SER A 250 3.32 6.35 15.15
C SER A 250 4.85 6.19 15.36
N ILE A 251 5.56 7.29 15.66
CA ILE A 251 6.99 7.26 15.99
C ILE A 251 7.24 6.48 17.29
N ILE A 252 6.44 6.70 18.32
CA ILE A 252 6.57 5.99 19.61
C ILE A 252 6.36 4.50 19.41
N ALA A 253 5.32 4.11 18.70
CA ALA A 253 5.04 2.71 18.38
C ALA A 253 6.21 2.06 17.63
N SER A 254 6.76 2.74 16.62
CA SER A 254 7.90 2.24 15.84
C SER A 254 9.18 2.11 16.67
N LYS A 255 9.46 3.05 17.58
CA LYS A 255 10.60 2.96 18.49
C LYS A 255 10.51 1.74 19.40
N LYS A 256 9.31 1.45 19.93
CA LYS A 256 9.07 0.29 20.78
C LYS A 256 9.37 -1.03 20.05
N ILE A 257 9.04 -1.12 18.76
CA ILE A 257 9.37 -2.29 17.93
C ILE A 257 10.89 -2.52 17.88
N TYR A 258 11.68 -1.43 17.79
CA TYR A 258 13.13 -1.51 17.66
C TYR A 258 13.90 -1.50 18.99
N GLU A 259 13.24 -1.46 20.15
CA GLU A 259 13.91 -1.55 21.46
C GLU A 259 14.78 -2.80 21.59
N ASN A 260 14.26 -3.93 21.11
CA ASN A 260 14.93 -5.23 21.19
C ASN A 260 15.46 -5.73 19.83
N ALA A 261 15.51 -4.87 18.80
CA ALA A 261 16.01 -5.25 17.49
C ALA A 261 17.56 -5.40 17.52
N PRO A 262 18.15 -6.22 16.61
CA PRO A 262 19.60 -6.27 16.43
C PRO A 262 20.20 -4.88 16.20
N ALA A 263 21.36 -4.61 16.81
CA ALA A 263 21.96 -3.28 16.85
C ALA A 263 22.22 -2.69 15.45
N ASP A 264 22.70 -3.52 14.51
CA ASP A 264 22.92 -3.16 13.12
C ASP A 264 21.64 -2.74 12.41
N LYS A 265 20.56 -3.48 12.61
CA LYS A 265 19.23 -3.14 12.06
C LYS A 265 18.67 -1.87 12.69
N LYS A 266 18.85 -1.70 14.01
CA LYS A 266 18.40 -0.52 14.74
C LYS A 266 19.07 0.75 14.23
N GLU A 267 20.40 0.75 14.09
CA GLU A 267 21.16 1.90 13.56
C GLU A 267 20.71 2.27 12.14
N LEU A 268 20.56 1.28 11.26
CA LEU A 268 20.09 1.50 9.90
C LEU A 268 18.67 2.05 9.86
N TRP A 269 17.75 1.51 10.70
CA TRP A 269 16.38 2.01 10.80
C TRP A 269 16.33 3.44 11.33
N GLU A 270 17.06 3.75 12.39
CA GLU A 270 17.14 5.10 12.95
C GLU A 270 17.60 6.12 11.89
N LYS A 271 18.65 5.81 11.18
CA LYS A 271 19.23 6.69 10.16
C LYS A 271 18.34 6.86 8.93
N ARG A 272 17.71 5.78 8.47
CA ARG A 272 17.04 5.73 7.17
C ARG A 272 15.54 6.05 7.24
N PHE A 273 14.90 5.73 8.35
CA PHE A 273 13.46 5.88 8.53
C PHE A 273 13.08 6.82 9.66
N LEU A 274 13.60 6.60 10.86
CA LEU A 274 13.19 7.37 12.03
C LEU A 274 13.59 8.84 11.92
N ALA A 275 14.85 9.14 11.62
CA ALA A 275 15.33 10.52 11.54
C ALA A 275 14.60 11.37 10.47
N PRO A 276 14.38 10.89 9.23
CA PRO A 276 13.56 11.61 8.26
C PRO A 276 12.12 11.84 8.71
N PHE A 277 11.51 10.85 9.40
CA PHE A 277 10.14 10.98 9.89
C PHE A 277 10.02 11.98 11.05
N GLN A 278 10.98 11.99 11.97
CA GLN A 278 11.09 12.98 13.04
C GLN A 278 11.29 14.39 12.47
N HIS A 279 12.18 14.55 11.50
CA HIS A 279 12.37 15.82 10.82
C HIS A 279 11.09 16.35 10.17
N TYR A 280 10.31 15.45 9.55
CA TYR A 280 9.00 15.81 8.99
C TYR A 280 8.03 16.30 10.08
N LEU A 281 7.98 15.62 11.24
CA LEU A 281 7.17 16.01 12.39
C LEU A 281 7.55 17.41 12.92
N GLU A 282 8.83 17.63 13.15
CA GLU A 282 9.33 18.94 13.62
C GLU A 282 8.94 20.08 12.68
N LYS A 283 9.06 19.86 11.38
CA LYS A 283 8.66 20.85 10.40
C LYS A 283 7.17 21.14 10.43
N LYS A 284 6.33 20.12 10.65
CA LYS A 284 4.89 20.34 10.81
C LYS A 284 4.58 21.16 12.05
N ARG A 285 5.22 20.86 13.20
CA ARG A 285 5.06 21.62 14.44
C ARG A 285 5.47 23.09 14.28
N ARG A 286 6.58 23.38 13.61
CA ARG A 286 7.01 24.78 13.34
C ARG A 286 6.00 25.57 12.53
N LYS A 287 5.33 24.93 11.56
CA LYS A 287 4.29 25.58 10.74
C LYS A 287 2.97 25.81 11.48
N MET A 288 2.73 25.09 12.57
CA MET A 288 1.53 25.28 13.41
C MET A 288 1.71 26.42 14.40
N ASN A 289 2.98 26.71 14.78
CA ASN A 289 3.33 27.76 15.74
C ASN A 289 3.69 29.10 15.07
N ALA A 290 3.67 29.17 13.73
CA ALA A 290 3.91 30.37 12.92
C ALA A 290 2.61 30.90 12.30
#